data_597bac6ed875ac4a0941c9a81618ba5e
#
_entry.id   597bac6ed875ac4a0941c9a81618ba5e
#
_cell.length_a   1.000
_cell.length_b   1.000
_cell.length_c   1.000
_cell.angle_alpha   90.00
_cell.angle_beta   90.00
_cell.angle_gamma   90.00
#
_symmetry.space_group_name_H-M   'P 1'
#
loop_
_entity.id
_entity.type
_entity.pdbx_description
1 polymer ?
#
loop_
_entity_poly.entity_id
_entity_poly.type
_entity_poly.pdbx_seq_one_letter_code
_entity_poly.pdbx_strand_id
1 'polypeptide(L)'
;MQTGIVLPHHEIGTDTGAIRAFVTGAEELGAAHIMIYDHVVGADRNRPGGFEGPYDKDVQFHEPFTFFSYIAALTNKVELVTGIVILPQRQTALVAKQAAELAILSENRLRLGIGTGWNAGEYEVLNEDFTNRGRRQEEQVELLRRFWREDCFSYEGKY
;
A
#
# COMPACT_ATOMS: atom_id res chain seq x y z
N MET A 1 22.02 -2.02 -13.42
CA MET A 1 21.33 -2.42 -12.18
C MET A 1 20.54 -1.22 -11.71
N GLN A 2 19.26 -1.37 -11.37
CA GLN A 2 18.46 -0.29 -10.80
C GLN A 2 18.42 -0.45 -9.29
N THR A 3 18.63 0.63 -8.55
CA THR A 3 18.60 0.65 -7.09
C THR A 3 17.43 1.52 -6.63
N GLY A 4 16.56 0.98 -5.79
CA GLY A 4 15.51 1.72 -5.13
C GLY A 4 15.78 1.87 -3.65
N ILE A 5 14.95 2.63 -2.99
CA ILE A 5 15.01 2.88 -1.54
C ILE A 5 13.68 2.54 -0.88
N VAL A 6 13.73 2.14 0.37
CA VAL A 6 12.56 1.99 1.23
C VAL A 6 12.39 3.26 2.02
N LEU A 7 11.17 3.79 2.11
CA LEU A 7 10.89 4.92 2.98
C LEU A 7 11.13 4.50 4.44
N PRO A 8 11.93 5.25 5.20
CA PRO A 8 12.16 4.97 6.61
C PRO A 8 10.97 5.45 7.46
N HIS A 9 9.85 4.71 7.42
CA HIS A 9 8.59 5.11 8.06
C HIS A 9 8.74 5.51 9.52
N HIS A 10 9.54 4.76 10.27
CA HIS A 10 9.67 4.94 11.71
C HIS A 10 10.60 6.11 12.06
N GLU A 11 11.66 6.26 11.28
CA GLU A 11 12.71 7.26 11.53
C GLU A 11 12.27 8.65 11.08
N ILE A 12 11.51 8.73 9.99
CA ILE A 12 11.05 10.00 9.42
C ILE A 12 9.76 10.51 10.09
N GLY A 13 8.92 9.59 10.59
CA GLY A 13 7.68 9.90 11.29
C GLY A 13 6.74 10.80 10.49
N THR A 14 6.18 11.83 11.15
CA THR A 14 5.18 12.76 10.58
C THR A 14 5.75 14.09 10.11
N ASP A 15 7.04 14.29 10.13
CA ASP A 15 7.67 15.54 9.67
C ASP A 15 7.57 15.65 8.14
N THR A 16 6.62 16.46 7.68
CA THR A 16 6.40 16.67 6.24
C THR A 16 7.57 17.35 5.54
N GLY A 17 8.38 18.12 6.25
CA GLY A 17 9.61 18.70 5.73
C GLY A 17 10.69 17.63 5.47
N ALA A 18 10.88 16.74 6.44
CA ALA A 18 11.79 15.61 6.31
C ALA A 18 11.33 14.63 5.21
N ILE A 19 10.02 14.32 5.14
CA ILE A 19 9.45 13.50 4.07
C ILE A 19 9.75 14.10 2.71
N ARG A 20 9.49 15.39 2.52
CA ARG A 20 9.76 16.10 1.28
C ARG A 20 11.25 16.04 0.91
N ALA A 21 12.12 16.40 1.84
CA ALA A 21 13.55 16.38 1.62
C ALA A 21 14.09 14.99 1.25
N PHE A 22 13.56 13.94 1.92
CA PHE A 22 13.92 12.56 1.63
C PHE A 22 13.54 12.14 0.21
N VAL A 23 12.28 12.37 -0.21
CA VAL A 23 11.80 11.86 -1.50
C VAL A 23 12.40 12.64 -2.69
N THR A 24 12.57 13.97 -2.55
CA THR A 24 13.23 14.77 -3.60
C THR A 24 14.73 14.48 -3.67
N GLY A 25 15.41 14.33 -2.53
CA GLY A 25 16.81 13.94 -2.48
C GLY A 25 17.07 12.55 -3.03
N ALA A 26 16.16 11.59 -2.79
CA ALA A 26 16.23 10.26 -3.38
C ALA A 26 16.18 10.31 -4.92
N GLU A 27 15.26 11.08 -5.47
CA GLU A 27 15.17 11.27 -6.93
C GLU A 27 16.42 11.97 -7.50
N GLU A 28 16.92 13.01 -6.84
CA GLU A 28 18.14 13.72 -7.24
C GLU A 28 19.38 12.83 -7.24
N LEU A 29 19.45 11.89 -6.28
CA LEU A 29 20.53 10.90 -6.20
C LEU A 29 20.36 9.72 -7.17
N GLY A 30 19.27 9.69 -7.95
CA GLY A 30 19.04 8.72 -9.00
C GLY A 30 18.45 7.39 -8.51
N ALA A 31 17.73 7.39 -7.39
CA ALA A 31 16.93 6.23 -6.99
C ALA A 31 15.91 5.88 -8.07
N ALA A 32 15.84 4.61 -8.46
CA ALA A 32 14.90 4.16 -9.47
C ALA A 32 13.46 4.09 -8.95
N HIS A 33 13.29 3.76 -7.67
CA HIS A 33 11.98 3.71 -7.02
C HIS A 33 12.05 4.01 -5.52
N ILE A 34 10.92 4.46 -4.98
CA ILE A 34 10.67 4.57 -3.54
C ILE A 34 9.61 3.52 -3.20
N MET A 35 9.93 2.65 -2.24
CA MET A 35 9.03 1.61 -1.77
C MET A 35 8.50 1.94 -0.38
N ILE A 36 7.20 1.68 -0.15
CA ILE A 36 6.57 1.78 1.17
C ILE A 36 5.81 0.52 1.54
N TYR A 37 5.66 0.30 2.84
CA TYR A 37 4.87 -0.80 3.41
C TYR A 37 3.43 -0.36 3.67
N ASP A 38 2.54 -1.32 3.84
CA ASP A 38 1.12 -1.10 4.14
C ASP A 38 0.76 -1.75 5.49
N HIS A 39 0.47 -0.92 6.47
CA HIS A 39 -0.16 -1.30 7.73
C HIS A 39 -1.20 -0.24 8.11
N VAL A 40 -2.44 -0.68 8.34
CA VAL A 40 -3.56 0.22 8.64
C VAL A 40 -3.62 0.55 10.12
N VAL A 41 -3.40 -0.45 10.98
CA VAL A 41 -3.42 -0.32 12.44
C VAL A 41 -2.33 -1.18 13.09
N GLY A 42 -1.74 -0.67 14.17
CA GLY A 42 -0.84 -1.44 15.03
C GLY A 42 -1.62 -2.11 16.17
N ALA A 43 -1.23 -3.32 16.54
CA ALA A 43 -1.80 -4.03 17.68
C ALA A 43 -1.13 -3.62 19.00
N ASP A 44 -1.90 -3.56 20.09
CA ASP A 44 -1.33 -3.43 21.42
C ASP A 44 -0.73 -4.79 21.86
N ARG A 45 0.53 -4.78 22.34
CA ARG A 45 1.19 -6.00 22.84
C ARG A 45 0.48 -6.61 24.05
N ASN A 46 -0.25 -5.78 24.82
CA ASN A 46 -1.00 -6.20 25.99
C ASN A 46 -2.45 -6.63 25.69
N ARG A 47 -2.85 -6.71 24.43
CA ARG A 47 -4.20 -7.19 24.07
C ARG A 47 -4.43 -8.63 24.57
N PRO A 48 -5.69 -9.05 24.79
CA PRO A 48 -5.99 -10.44 25.11
C PRO A 48 -5.40 -11.38 24.04
N GLY A 49 -4.64 -12.38 24.46
CA GLY A 49 -3.88 -13.28 23.58
C GLY A 49 -2.50 -12.75 23.15
N GLY A 50 -2.13 -11.54 23.55
CA GLY A 50 -0.83 -10.94 23.23
C GLY A 50 -0.68 -10.52 21.78
N PHE A 51 0.50 -9.95 21.46
CA PHE A 51 0.92 -9.66 20.09
C PHE A 51 2.46 -9.69 20.03
N GLU A 52 3.00 -10.57 19.21
CA GLU A 52 4.45 -10.75 19.04
C GLU A 52 4.97 -10.28 17.67
N GLY A 53 4.14 -9.61 16.90
CA GLY A 53 4.51 -9.09 15.57
C GLY A 53 5.56 -7.96 15.66
N PRO A 54 6.26 -7.69 14.56
CA PRO A 54 7.33 -6.67 14.50
C PRO A 54 6.80 -5.24 14.66
N TYR A 55 5.55 -4.98 14.28
CA TYR A 55 4.95 -3.64 14.23
C TYR A 55 3.73 -3.59 15.14
N ASP A 56 3.85 -2.90 16.25
CA ASP A 56 2.77 -2.67 17.21
C ASP A 56 2.14 -1.27 17.06
N LYS A 57 1.27 -0.90 17.99
CA LYS A 57 0.55 0.40 17.97
C LYS A 57 1.45 1.64 18.00
N ASP A 58 2.69 1.49 18.43
CA ASP A 58 3.66 2.58 18.57
C ASP A 58 4.48 2.80 17.29
N VAL A 59 4.29 1.92 16.29
CA VAL A 59 4.94 2.00 14.99
C VAL A 59 4.00 2.65 13.97
N GLN A 60 4.41 3.82 13.47
CA GLN A 60 3.61 4.57 12.50
C GLN A 60 3.90 4.12 11.06
N PHE A 61 2.83 4.01 10.28
CA PHE A 61 2.88 3.82 8.82
C PHE A 61 2.04 4.88 8.12
N HIS A 62 2.49 5.29 6.95
CA HIS A 62 1.68 6.10 6.04
C HIS A 62 0.77 5.20 5.20
N GLU A 63 -0.45 5.64 4.92
CA GLU A 63 -1.36 4.94 4.01
C GLU A 63 -0.84 5.08 2.57
N PRO A 64 -0.64 3.96 1.83
CA PRO A 64 0.11 3.96 0.58
C PRO A 64 -0.44 4.88 -0.51
N PHE A 65 -1.74 4.84 -0.80
CA PHE A 65 -2.31 5.63 -1.89
C PHE A 65 -2.32 7.12 -1.58
N THR A 66 -2.67 7.48 -0.35
CA THR A 66 -2.66 8.88 0.12
C THR A 66 -1.25 9.45 0.11
N PHE A 67 -0.30 8.69 0.65
CA PHE A 67 1.10 9.11 0.72
C PHE A 67 1.71 9.26 -0.68
N PHE A 68 1.51 8.28 -1.55
CA PHE A 68 2.06 8.36 -2.90
C PHE A 68 1.39 9.43 -3.78
N SER A 69 0.15 9.79 -3.53
CA SER A 69 -0.47 10.95 -4.20
C SER A 69 0.26 12.24 -3.85
N TYR A 70 0.67 12.40 -2.59
CA TYR A 70 1.51 13.52 -2.16
C TYR A 70 2.90 13.46 -2.80
N ILE A 71 3.57 12.29 -2.81
CA ILE A 71 4.88 12.11 -3.40
C ILE A 71 4.88 12.31 -4.93
N ALA A 72 3.81 11.90 -5.61
CA ALA A 72 3.65 12.10 -7.04
C ALA A 72 3.74 13.58 -7.45
N ALA A 73 3.22 14.48 -6.59
CA ALA A 73 3.28 15.92 -6.81
C ALA A 73 4.67 16.55 -6.51
N LEU A 74 5.55 15.84 -5.81
CA LEU A 74 6.88 16.31 -5.41
C LEU A 74 8.01 15.76 -6.29
N THR A 75 7.73 14.72 -7.08
CA THR A 75 8.73 13.98 -7.86
C THR A 75 8.28 13.83 -9.32
N ASN A 76 9.22 13.58 -10.24
CA ASN A 76 8.92 13.52 -11.67
C ASN A 76 9.39 12.21 -12.34
N LYS A 77 10.28 11.43 -11.72
CA LYS A 77 10.94 10.29 -12.38
C LYS A 77 10.87 9.00 -11.58
N VAL A 78 10.99 9.11 -10.25
CA VAL A 78 11.08 7.93 -9.37
C VAL A 78 9.77 7.14 -9.40
N GLU A 79 9.87 5.81 -9.54
CA GLU A 79 8.70 4.93 -9.43
C GLU A 79 8.21 4.86 -7.98
N LEU A 80 6.90 4.78 -7.83
CA LEU A 80 6.18 4.66 -6.55
C LEU A 80 5.76 3.20 -6.38
N VAL A 81 6.44 2.48 -5.49
CA VAL A 81 6.28 1.03 -5.36
C VAL A 81 5.65 0.68 -4.02
N THR A 82 4.51 0.03 -4.03
CA THR A 82 3.96 -0.55 -2.80
C THR A 82 4.63 -1.90 -2.51
N GLY A 83 5.18 -2.07 -1.34
CA GLY A 83 5.84 -3.30 -0.93
C GLY A 83 5.28 -3.88 0.36
N ILE A 84 4.06 -4.20 0.41
CA ILE A 84 2.95 -4.39 -0.55
C ILE A 84 1.68 -3.68 -0.07
N VAL A 85 0.65 -3.52 -0.92
CA VAL A 85 -0.73 -3.27 -0.45
C VAL A 85 -1.34 -4.61 -0.03
N ILE A 86 -1.88 -4.67 1.19
CA ILE A 86 -2.57 -5.87 1.67
C ILE A 86 -3.98 -5.89 1.05
N LEU A 87 -4.06 -6.42 -0.17
CA LEU A 87 -5.27 -6.32 -0.99
C LEU A 87 -6.51 -6.93 -0.34
N PRO A 88 -6.45 -8.12 0.33
CA PRO A 88 -7.65 -8.72 0.92
C PRO A 88 -8.23 -7.96 2.12
N GLN A 89 -7.56 -6.96 2.64
CA GLN A 89 -8.09 -6.08 3.68
C GLN A 89 -8.90 -4.91 3.11
N ARG A 90 -9.00 -4.79 1.77
CA ARG A 90 -9.53 -3.60 1.10
C ARG A 90 -10.69 -3.95 0.17
N GLN A 91 -11.55 -2.99 -0.07
CA GLN A 91 -12.62 -3.10 -1.08
C GLN A 91 -12.01 -3.03 -2.49
N THR A 92 -12.24 -4.04 -3.30
CA THR A 92 -11.62 -4.23 -4.61
C THR A 92 -11.85 -3.04 -5.56
N ALA A 93 -13.11 -2.60 -5.70
CA ALA A 93 -13.45 -1.48 -6.59
C ALA A 93 -12.78 -0.17 -6.13
N LEU A 94 -12.66 0.05 -4.81
CA LEU A 94 -12.00 1.24 -4.28
C LEU A 94 -10.50 1.21 -4.59
N VAL A 95 -9.84 0.07 -4.39
CA VAL A 95 -8.41 -0.09 -4.76
C VAL A 95 -8.20 0.10 -6.25
N ALA A 96 -9.09 -0.45 -7.10
CA ALA A 96 -9.03 -0.26 -8.55
C ALA A 96 -9.03 1.25 -8.90
N LYS A 97 -9.95 2.01 -8.29
CA LYS A 97 -10.06 3.46 -8.50
C LYS A 97 -8.85 4.22 -7.97
N GLN A 98 -8.39 3.93 -6.75
CA GLN A 98 -7.25 4.59 -6.13
C GLN A 98 -5.96 4.36 -6.92
N ALA A 99 -5.72 3.11 -7.35
CA ALA A 99 -4.54 2.79 -8.15
C ALA A 99 -4.56 3.44 -9.54
N ALA A 100 -5.71 3.47 -10.20
CA ALA A 100 -5.87 4.16 -11.49
C ALA A 100 -5.65 5.67 -11.35
N GLU A 101 -6.23 6.30 -10.32
CA GLU A 101 -6.05 7.72 -10.06
C GLU A 101 -4.59 8.06 -9.77
N LEU A 102 -3.94 7.29 -8.91
CA LEU A 102 -2.52 7.48 -8.60
C LEU A 102 -1.63 7.27 -9.85
N ALA A 103 -1.96 6.30 -10.70
CA ALA A 103 -1.24 6.11 -11.97
C ALA A 103 -1.36 7.34 -12.87
N ILE A 104 -2.55 7.95 -12.96
CA ILE A 104 -2.78 9.19 -13.71
C ILE A 104 -1.96 10.34 -13.09
N LEU A 105 -2.11 10.59 -11.80
CA LEU A 105 -1.45 11.69 -11.08
C LEU A 105 0.08 11.59 -11.08
N SER A 106 0.60 10.38 -11.14
CA SER A 106 2.04 10.10 -11.20
C SER A 106 2.60 9.92 -12.61
N GLU A 107 1.79 10.14 -13.67
CA GLU A 107 2.21 9.89 -15.05
C GLU A 107 2.71 8.44 -15.26
N ASN A 108 1.94 7.47 -14.78
CA ASN A 108 2.20 6.02 -14.85
C ASN A 108 3.48 5.55 -14.11
N ARG A 109 3.89 6.23 -13.05
CA ARG A 109 5.01 5.82 -12.20
C ARG A 109 4.60 4.87 -11.05
N LEU A 110 3.32 4.49 -10.95
CA LEU A 110 2.89 3.52 -9.94
C LEU A 110 3.26 2.10 -10.34
N ARG A 111 3.91 1.39 -9.42
CA ARG A 111 4.04 -0.07 -9.43
C ARG A 111 3.29 -0.63 -8.24
N LEU A 112 2.11 -1.19 -8.49
CA LEU A 112 1.27 -1.76 -7.46
C LEU A 112 1.74 -3.18 -7.09
N GLY A 113 2.50 -3.30 -6.01
CA GLY A 113 2.79 -4.58 -5.36
C GLY A 113 1.67 -4.93 -4.40
N ILE A 114 1.20 -6.16 -4.44
CA ILE A 114 0.10 -6.66 -3.62
C ILE A 114 0.49 -7.92 -2.85
N GLY A 115 -0.16 -8.16 -1.73
CA GLY A 115 0.04 -9.36 -0.93
C GLY A 115 -1.10 -9.62 0.03
N THR A 116 -1.04 -10.79 0.68
CA THR A 116 -2.11 -11.24 1.60
C THR A 116 -1.92 -10.76 3.03
N GLY A 117 -0.76 -10.21 3.37
CA GLY A 117 -0.46 -9.82 4.76
C GLY A 117 -0.37 -10.99 5.74
N TRP A 118 0.11 -10.69 6.92
CA TRP A 118 0.36 -11.66 7.99
C TRP A 118 -0.36 -11.33 9.31
N ASN A 119 -0.79 -10.07 9.48
CA ASN A 119 -1.36 -9.58 10.74
C ASN A 119 -2.87 -9.84 10.82
N ALA A 120 -3.27 -10.92 11.50
CA ALA A 120 -4.67 -11.26 11.69
C ALA A 120 -5.46 -10.17 12.44
N GLY A 121 -4.79 -9.39 13.32
CA GLY A 121 -5.43 -8.30 14.06
C GLY A 121 -5.90 -7.16 13.16
N GLU A 122 -5.17 -6.86 12.09
CA GLU A 122 -5.63 -5.87 11.10
C GLU A 122 -6.87 -6.34 10.36
N TYR A 123 -6.93 -7.64 10.00
CA TYR A 123 -8.12 -8.23 9.38
C TYR A 123 -9.34 -8.14 10.29
N GLU A 124 -9.17 -8.40 11.58
CA GLU A 124 -10.24 -8.28 12.59
C GLU A 124 -10.80 -6.85 12.64
N VAL A 125 -9.93 -5.84 12.74
CA VAL A 125 -10.32 -4.43 12.79
C VAL A 125 -11.00 -3.96 11.50
N LEU A 126 -10.56 -4.48 10.36
CA LEU A 126 -11.11 -4.16 9.04
C LEU A 126 -12.33 -5.01 8.67
N ASN A 127 -12.78 -5.89 9.60
CA ASN A 127 -13.92 -6.78 9.43
C ASN A 127 -13.77 -7.73 8.22
N GLU A 128 -12.55 -8.26 8.04
CA GLU A 128 -12.21 -9.18 6.97
C GLU A 128 -11.74 -10.53 7.53
N ASP A 129 -12.04 -11.62 6.82
CA ASP A 129 -11.66 -12.96 7.25
C ASP A 129 -10.22 -13.31 6.85
N PHE A 130 -9.35 -13.41 7.84
CA PHE A 130 -7.94 -13.76 7.65
C PHE A 130 -7.74 -15.14 6.99
N THR A 131 -8.66 -16.08 7.21
CA THR A 131 -8.50 -17.47 6.74
C THR A 131 -8.73 -17.64 5.24
N ASN A 132 -9.49 -16.73 4.62
CA ASN A 132 -9.81 -16.78 3.20
C ASN A 132 -8.91 -15.88 2.32
N ARG A 133 -7.99 -15.10 2.93
CA ARG A 133 -7.23 -14.01 2.28
C ARG A 133 -6.55 -14.38 0.96
N GLY A 134 -6.06 -15.61 0.82
CA GLY A 134 -5.42 -16.07 -0.42
C GLY A 134 -6.44 -16.15 -1.57
N ARG A 135 -7.55 -16.86 -1.35
CA ARG A 135 -8.62 -17.01 -2.37
C ARG A 135 -9.28 -15.68 -2.69
N ARG A 136 -9.51 -14.85 -1.67
CA ARG A 136 -10.03 -13.49 -1.86
C ARG A 136 -9.09 -12.66 -2.74
N GLN A 137 -7.79 -12.71 -2.51
CA GLN A 137 -6.81 -11.99 -3.34
C GLN A 137 -6.80 -12.47 -4.79
N GLU A 138 -6.91 -13.78 -5.04
CA GLU A 138 -7.00 -14.31 -6.40
C GLU A 138 -8.19 -13.71 -7.17
N GLU A 139 -9.37 -13.70 -6.56
CA GLU A 139 -10.57 -13.09 -7.12
C GLU A 139 -10.41 -11.58 -7.32
N GLN A 140 -9.85 -10.90 -6.32
CA GLN A 140 -9.61 -9.46 -6.38
C GLN A 140 -8.65 -9.07 -7.52
N VAL A 141 -7.60 -9.85 -7.77
CA VAL A 141 -6.65 -9.60 -8.87
C VAL A 141 -7.34 -9.69 -10.23
N GLU A 142 -8.23 -10.66 -10.41
CA GLU A 142 -9.04 -10.78 -11.63
C GLU A 142 -9.93 -9.54 -11.80
N LEU A 143 -10.65 -9.15 -10.75
CA LEU A 143 -11.53 -7.98 -10.76
C LEU A 143 -10.76 -6.67 -11.03
N LEU A 144 -9.61 -6.45 -10.41
CA LEU A 144 -8.80 -5.26 -10.69
C LEU A 144 -8.47 -5.15 -12.17
N ARG A 145 -8.07 -6.25 -12.81
CA ARG A 145 -7.76 -6.27 -14.24
C ARG A 145 -8.98 -5.96 -15.11
N ARG A 146 -10.15 -6.41 -14.71
CA ARG A 146 -11.41 -6.12 -15.41
C ARG A 146 -11.79 -4.65 -15.25
N PHE A 147 -11.74 -4.09 -14.04
CA PHE A 147 -11.99 -2.66 -13.78
C PHE A 147 -11.13 -1.72 -14.62
N TRP A 148 -9.91 -2.13 -14.95
CA TRP A 148 -9.00 -1.30 -15.75
C TRP A 148 -9.10 -1.52 -17.27
N ARG A 149 -9.87 -2.51 -17.74
CA ARG A 149 -9.94 -2.88 -19.15
C ARG A 149 -11.33 -2.82 -19.76
N GLU A 150 -12.36 -2.99 -18.93
CA GLU A 150 -13.75 -3.11 -19.38
C GLU A 150 -14.54 -1.88 -18.94
N ASP A 151 -15.31 -1.30 -19.86
CA ASP A 151 -16.14 -0.12 -19.56
C ASP A 151 -17.31 -0.47 -18.62
N CYS A 152 -17.84 -1.69 -18.76
CA CYS A 152 -18.93 -2.22 -17.94
C CYS A 152 -18.89 -3.74 -17.93
N PHE A 153 -19.09 -4.33 -16.76
CA PHE A 153 -19.18 -5.78 -16.62
C PHE A 153 -20.08 -6.20 -15.45
N SER A 154 -20.60 -7.41 -15.54
CA SER A 154 -21.21 -8.11 -14.40
C SER A 154 -20.25 -9.15 -13.87
N TYR A 155 -20.27 -9.36 -12.56
CA TYR A 155 -19.43 -10.34 -11.90
C TYR A 155 -20.20 -11.05 -10.80
N GLU A 156 -20.12 -12.37 -10.79
CA GLU A 156 -20.66 -13.22 -9.74
C GLU A 156 -19.46 -13.90 -9.06
N GLY A 157 -19.02 -13.35 -7.95
CA GLY A 157 -17.93 -13.85 -7.16
C GLY A 157 -18.37 -14.22 -5.74
N LYS A 158 -17.41 -14.62 -4.94
CA LYS A 158 -17.64 -15.00 -3.55
C LYS A 158 -17.25 -13.88 -2.57
N TYR A 159 -16.31 -13.03 -2.94
CA TYR A 159 -15.69 -12.06 -2.05
C TYR A 159 -15.86 -10.61 -2.49
#